data_4f0f9717b841ad92f4426c8e44d6b245
#
_entry.id   4f0f9717b841ad92f4426c8e44d6b245
#
_cell.length_a   1.000
_cell.length_b   1.000
_cell.length_c   1.000
_cell.angle_alpha   90.00
_cell.angle_beta   90.00
_cell.angle_gamma   90.00
#
_symmetry.space_group_name_H-M   'P 1'
#
loop_
_entity.id
_entity.type
_entity.pdbx_description
1 polymer ?
#
loop_
_entity_poly.entity_id
_entity_poly.type
_entity_poly.pdbx_seq_one_letter_code
_entity_poly.pdbx_strand_id
1 'polypeptide(L)'
;DVNKSKSYRRPRSNVALLSGLLRCGECGDYMRPKLTNRRTADGELIYTYMCSSKERSHGTVCSMKNCNGNTLDAKIIEEIRKLSADKETLTRLLAQTKKVISGSKEGYDAELALLREKHTETEDRIKRLVESLSVASDTSAKYVMEQIDALHQESETQQLRLAELEALTEQSRMLHQEFAFHQEMIESFASAVDSATLEEKRRLLRTIVKKVVWDGKNAYVYLFAEDGELNLPPIGQLMCPSGEDSE
;
A
#
# COMPACT_ATOMS: atom_id res chain seq x y z
N ASP A 1 36.21 -9.53 -6.38
CA ASP A 1 36.82 -8.64 -5.38
C ASP A 1 36.46 -7.17 -5.64
N VAL A 2 35.17 -6.83 -5.53
CA VAL A 2 34.65 -5.45 -5.77
C VAL A 2 35.27 -4.45 -4.80
N ASN A 3 35.64 -4.88 -3.61
CA ASN A 3 36.22 -4.02 -2.56
C ASN A 3 37.66 -3.54 -2.86
N LYS A 4 38.33 -4.11 -3.86
CA LYS A 4 39.70 -3.72 -4.26
C LYS A 4 39.72 -2.72 -5.41
N SER A 5 38.57 -2.39 -6.00
CA SER A 5 38.47 -1.36 -7.04
C SER A 5 38.75 0.01 -6.45
N LYS A 6 39.64 0.77 -7.06
CA LYS A 6 39.95 2.18 -6.66
C LYS A 6 38.70 3.08 -6.70
N SER A 7 37.66 2.69 -7.43
CA SER A 7 36.41 3.42 -7.53
C SER A 7 35.37 2.99 -6.45
N TYR A 8 35.63 1.89 -5.73
CA TYR A 8 34.72 1.42 -4.70
C TYR A 8 34.80 2.32 -3.47
N ARG A 9 33.77 3.10 -3.24
CA ARG A 9 33.56 3.85 -2.00
C ARG A 9 32.54 3.08 -1.17
N ARG A 10 32.93 2.67 0.05
CA ARG A 10 31.95 2.13 1.01
C ARG A 10 30.80 3.10 1.13
N PRO A 11 29.54 2.65 1.05
CA PRO A 11 28.40 3.51 1.34
C PRO A 11 28.62 4.13 2.72
N ARG A 12 28.68 5.44 2.82
CA ARG A 12 28.65 6.13 4.12
C ARG A 12 27.35 5.74 4.79
N SER A 13 27.38 5.56 6.12
CA SER A 13 26.16 5.28 6.88
C SER A 13 25.08 6.27 6.44
N ASN A 14 24.00 5.76 5.86
CA ASN A 14 22.94 6.61 5.36
C ASN A 14 22.14 7.13 6.56
N VAL A 15 22.33 8.39 6.92
CA VAL A 15 21.63 9.04 8.04
C VAL A 15 20.20 9.48 7.68
N ALA A 16 19.88 9.51 6.39
CA ALA A 16 18.61 10.04 5.88
C ALA A 16 17.45 9.05 6.05
N LEU A 17 16.40 9.43 6.73
CA LEU A 17 15.26 8.58 7.04
C LEU A 17 14.38 8.28 5.82
N LEU A 18 14.18 9.26 4.94
CA LEU A 18 13.27 9.17 3.79
C LEU A 18 13.92 8.58 2.53
N SER A 19 15.10 7.98 2.64
CA SER A 19 15.75 7.31 1.48
C SER A 19 14.85 6.22 0.91
N GLY A 20 14.51 6.36 -0.37
CA GLY A 20 13.61 5.46 -1.09
C GLY A 20 12.12 5.75 -0.91
N LEU A 21 11.73 6.68 -0.03
CA LEU A 21 10.36 7.14 0.16
C LEU A 21 10.09 8.49 -0.49
N LEU A 22 11.10 9.37 -0.55
CA LEU A 22 10.93 10.75 -1.04
C LEU A 22 10.96 10.81 -2.58
N ARG A 23 9.92 11.40 -3.15
CA ARG A 23 9.72 11.60 -4.58
C ARG A 23 9.69 13.08 -4.95
N CYS A 24 10.19 13.38 -6.14
CA CYS A 24 10.11 14.69 -6.73
C CYS A 24 8.71 14.97 -7.28
N GLY A 25 8.07 16.06 -6.89
CA GLY A 25 6.75 16.45 -7.39
C GLY A 25 6.74 16.94 -8.84
N GLU A 26 7.92 17.33 -9.39
CA GLU A 26 8.04 17.80 -10.78
C GLU A 26 8.17 16.62 -11.77
N CYS A 27 9.07 15.67 -11.52
CA CYS A 27 9.39 14.59 -12.46
C CYS A 27 9.06 13.16 -11.94
N GLY A 28 8.60 13.03 -10.70
CA GLY A 28 8.25 11.74 -10.10
C GLY A 28 9.44 10.87 -9.66
N ASP A 29 10.67 11.22 -10.02
CA ASP A 29 11.85 10.42 -9.69
C ASP A 29 12.20 10.53 -8.20
N TYR A 30 13.01 9.60 -7.71
CA TYR A 30 13.45 9.61 -6.31
C TYR A 30 14.32 10.81 -5.98
N MET A 31 14.17 11.33 -4.78
CA MET A 31 15.12 12.29 -4.22
C MET A 31 16.12 11.56 -3.31
N ARG A 32 17.39 11.81 -3.54
CA ARG A 32 18.50 11.14 -2.84
C ARG A 32 19.18 12.08 -1.86
N PRO A 33 19.61 11.56 -0.69
CA PRO A 33 20.36 12.35 0.26
C PRO A 33 21.76 12.67 -0.27
N LYS A 34 22.14 13.91 -0.19
CA LYS A 34 23.49 14.44 -0.45
C LYS A 34 24.07 14.94 0.86
N LEU A 35 25.07 14.21 1.35
CA LEU A 35 25.77 14.57 2.57
C LEU A 35 26.66 15.79 2.30
N THR A 36 26.60 16.76 3.19
CA THR A 36 27.58 17.83 3.26
C THR A 36 28.73 17.42 4.19
N ASN A 37 29.81 18.16 4.21
CA ASN A 37 30.88 17.96 5.20
C ASN A 37 30.61 18.74 6.49
N ARG A 38 29.44 19.38 6.61
CA ARG A 38 29.01 20.18 7.77
C ARG A 38 28.26 19.32 8.77
N ARG A 39 28.32 19.73 10.03
CA ARG A 39 27.57 19.14 11.13
C ARG A 39 26.71 20.19 11.80
N THR A 40 25.61 19.75 12.41
CA THR A 40 24.78 20.57 13.31
C THR A 40 25.57 20.89 14.59
N ALA A 41 25.03 21.77 15.44
CA ALA A 41 25.57 22.03 16.76
C ALA A 41 25.65 20.75 17.63
N ASP A 42 24.72 19.82 17.44
CA ASP A 42 24.65 18.53 18.13
C ASP A 42 25.56 17.45 17.49
N GLY A 43 26.35 17.81 16.49
CA GLY A 43 27.31 16.91 15.84
C GLY A 43 26.74 16.00 14.75
N GLU A 44 25.46 16.13 14.41
CA GLU A 44 24.81 15.34 13.33
C GLU A 44 25.27 15.81 11.94
N LEU A 45 25.38 14.89 10.98
CA LEU A 45 25.69 15.20 9.60
C LEU A 45 24.55 15.97 8.93
N ILE A 46 24.86 17.12 8.33
CA ILE A 46 23.90 17.89 7.54
C ILE A 46 23.83 17.29 6.14
N TYR A 47 22.62 17.08 5.64
CA TYR A 47 22.37 16.58 4.29
C TYR A 47 21.16 17.26 3.66
N THR A 48 21.11 17.24 2.33
CA THR A 48 20.00 17.76 1.55
C THR A 48 19.46 16.63 0.67
N TYR A 49 18.15 16.63 0.41
CA TYR A 49 17.58 15.77 -0.61
C TYR A 49 17.62 16.47 -1.97
N MET A 50 18.16 15.80 -2.97
CA MET A 50 18.26 16.24 -4.35
C MET A 50 17.58 15.25 -5.29
N CYS A 51 16.82 15.75 -6.26
CA CYS A 51 16.19 14.90 -7.27
C CYS A 51 17.24 14.16 -8.11
N SER A 52 17.05 12.85 -8.27
CA SER A 52 17.99 12.02 -9.05
C SER A 52 18.05 12.39 -10.51
N SER A 53 16.92 12.77 -11.12
CA SER A 53 16.87 13.25 -12.51
C SER A 53 17.56 14.60 -12.67
N LYS A 54 17.36 15.53 -11.73
CA LYS A 54 18.09 16.81 -11.71
C LYS A 54 19.60 16.59 -11.63
N GLU A 55 20.05 15.69 -10.77
CA GLU A 55 21.47 15.40 -10.61
C GLU A 55 22.08 14.81 -11.89
N ARG A 56 21.42 13.79 -12.47
CA ARG A 56 21.92 13.12 -13.69
C ARG A 56 21.91 14.01 -14.91
N SER A 57 20.93 14.91 -15.02
CA SER A 57 20.74 15.80 -16.16
C SER A 57 21.39 17.18 -15.98
N HIS A 58 22.08 17.40 -14.86
CA HIS A 58 22.62 18.74 -14.51
C HIS A 58 21.57 19.85 -14.60
N GLY A 59 20.31 19.53 -14.22
CA GLY A 59 19.21 20.49 -14.18
C GLY A 59 18.43 20.66 -15.49
N THR A 60 18.76 19.95 -16.57
CA THR A 60 18.07 20.10 -17.87
C THR A 60 16.72 19.40 -17.93
N VAL A 61 16.52 18.31 -17.16
CA VAL A 61 15.28 17.52 -17.17
C VAL A 61 14.37 17.89 -16.00
N CYS A 62 14.91 18.34 -14.89
CA CYS A 62 14.17 18.67 -13.69
C CYS A 62 14.87 19.85 -12.97
N SER A 63 14.08 20.84 -12.57
CA SER A 63 14.54 22.04 -11.89
C SER A 63 14.28 22.05 -10.38
N MET A 64 13.70 20.97 -9.84
CA MET A 64 13.23 20.86 -8.46
C MET A 64 14.24 21.41 -7.44
N LYS A 65 13.75 22.22 -6.53
CA LYS A 65 14.55 22.73 -5.40
C LYS A 65 14.95 21.62 -4.46
N ASN A 66 16.19 21.64 -4.01
CA ASN A 66 16.64 20.74 -2.95
C ASN A 66 15.95 21.10 -1.65
N CYS A 67 15.77 20.13 -0.75
CA CYS A 67 15.27 20.40 0.59
C CYS A 67 16.26 19.98 1.67
N ASN A 68 16.23 20.66 2.81
CA ASN A 68 17.03 20.30 3.97
C ASN A 68 16.55 18.95 4.51
N GLY A 69 17.44 17.96 4.52
CA GLY A 69 17.09 16.59 4.90
C GLY A 69 16.83 16.44 6.39
N ASN A 70 17.67 17.04 7.23
CA ASN A 70 17.51 16.96 8.69
C ASN A 70 16.16 17.55 9.13
N THR A 71 15.83 18.73 8.60
CA THR A 71 14.56 19.41 8.91
C THR A 71 13.36 18.64 8.40
N LEU A 72 13.43 18.10 7.18
CA LEU A 72 12.32 17.36 6.59
C LEU A 72 12.07 16.06 7.36
N ASP A 73 13.11 15.29 7.65
CA ASP A 73 13.01 14.04 8.38
C ASP A 73 12.40 14.26 9.79
N ALA A 74 12.87 15.29 10.50
CA ALA A 74 12.33 15.64 11.82
C ALA A 74 10.86 16.05 11.77
N LYS A 75 10.46 16.87 10.79
CA LYS A 75 9.07 17.30 10.62
C LYS A 75 8.14 16.15 10.29
N ILE A 76 8.55 15.21 9.45
CA ILE A 76 7.71 14.06 9.08
C ILE A 76 7.49 13.15 10.30
N ILE A 77 8.53 12.89 11.09
CA ILE A 77 8.38 12.16 12.36
C ILE A 77 7.39 12.86 13.27
N GLU A 78 7.51 14.18 13.41
CA GLU A 78 6.63 14.96 14.28
C GLU A 78 5.18 14.94 13.82
N GLU A 79 4.90 15.02 12.52
CA GLU A 79 3.54 14.95 11.99
C GLU A 79 2.91 13.57 12.16
N ILE A 80 3.68 12.49 11.93
CA ILE A 80 3.18 11.14 12.19
C ILE A 80 2.94 10.92 13.68
N ARG A 81 3.80 11.49 14.55
CA ARG A 81 3.61 11.46 16.00
C ARG A 81 2.33 12.18 16.43
N LYS A 82 2.06 13.37 15.89
CA LYS A 82 0.81 14.11 16.16
C LYS A 82 -0.40 13.30 15.73
N LEU A 83 -0.34 12.69 14.54
CA LEU A 83 -1.41 11.83 14.04
C LEU A 83 -1.62 10.61 14.94
N SER A 84 -0.54 9.98 15.40
CA SER A 84 -0.57 8.86 16.35
C SER A 84 -1.22 9.23 17.69
N ALA A 85 -1.00 10.46 18.16
CA ALA A 85 -1.57 10.96 19.40
C ALA A 85 -3.04 11.37 19.28
N ASP A 86 -3.46 11.81 18.09
CA ASP A 86 -4.84 12.27 17.80
C ASP A 86 -5.68 11.11 17.25
N LYS A 87 -6.22 10.30 18.17
CA LYS A 87 -7.08 9.16 17.82
C LYS A 87 -8.34 9.53 17.04
N GLU A 88 -8.89 10.71 17.26
CA GLU A 88 -10.10 11.16 16.56
C GLU A 88 -9.80 11.45 15.09
N THR A 89 -8.76 12.23 14.82
CA THR A 89 -8.30 12.50 13.44
C THR A 89 -7.87 11.24 12.74
N LEU A 90 -7.12 10.35 13.39
CA LEU A 90 -6.72 9.06 12.84
C LEU A 90 -7.94 8.22 12.47
N THR A 91 -8.90 8.05 13.39
CA THR A 91 -10.13 7.29 13.15
C THR A 91 -10.93 7.88 11.98
N ARG A 92 -11.04 9.19 11.89
CA ARG A 92 -11.76 9.87 10.79
C ARG A 92 -11.07 9.64 9.43
N LEU A 93 -9.75 9.76 9.37
CA LEU A 93 -8.97 9.51 8.15
C LEU A 93 -9.10 8.05 7.69
N LEU A 94 -9.07 7.11 8.64
CA LEU A 94 -9.15 5.69 8.34
C LEU A 94 -10.59 5.21 8.08
N ALA A 95 -11.61 5.92 8.55
CA ALA A 95 -13.00 5.50 8.44
C ALA A 95 -13.47 5.31 6.99
N GLN A 96 -13.05 6.19 6.08
CA GLN A 96 -13.40 6.07 4.66
C GLN A 96 -12.78 4.81 4.04
N THR A 97 -11.50 4.58 4.27
CA THR A 97 -10.77 3.40 3.79
C THR A 97 -11.36 2.12 4.36
N LYS A 98 -11.60 2.09 5.66
CA LYS A 98 -12.23 0.96 6.34
C LYS A 98 -13.62 0.65 5.77
N LYS A 99 -14.43 1.68 5.48
CA LYS A 99 -15.77 1.50 4.89
C LYS A 99 -15.71 0.86 3.51
N VAL A 100 -14.76 1.27 2.66
CA VAL A 100 -14.58 0.68 1.31
C VAL A 100 -14.16 -0.79 1.42
N ILE A 101 -13.14 -1.08 2.23
CA ILE A 101 -12.63 -2.46 2.41
C ILE A 101 -13.72 -3.38 3.01
N SER A 102 -14.43 -2.93 4.05
CA SER A 102 -15.48 -3.73 4.69
C SER A 102 -16.69 -3.94 3.77
N GLY A 103 -17.12 -2.90 3.03
CA GLY A 103 -18.26 -3.00 2.12
C GLY A 103 -18.01 -3.98 0.97
N SER A 104 -16.80 -4.03 0.44
CA SER A 104 -16.41 -5.02 -0.60
C SER A 104 -16.47 -6.45 -0.04
N LYS A 105 -15.94 -6.66 1.16
CA LYS A 105 -15.94 -7.97 1.81
C LYS A 105 -17.37 -8.49 2.05
N GLU A 106 -18.22 -7.68 2.66
CA GLU A 106 -19.62 -8.04 2.94
C GLU A 106 -20.39 -8.37 1.66
N GLY A 107 -20.14 -7.64 0.56
CA GLY A 107 -20.73 -7.90 -0.73
C GLY A 107 -20.32 -9.26 -1.31
N TYR A 108 -19.04 -9.58 -1.28
CA TYR A 108 -18.53 -10.87 -1.79
C TYR A 108 -18.99 -12.04 -0.92
N ASP A 109 -18.99 -11.91 0.40
CA ASP A 109 -19.45 -12.96 1.31
C ASP A 109 -20.94 -13.28 1.09
N ALA A 110 -21.78 -12.26 0.88
CA ALA A 110 -23.21 -12.44 0.61
C ALA A 110 -23.46 -13.12 -0.76
N GLU A 111 -22.76 -12.66 -1.83
CA GLU A 111 -22.87 -13.28 -3.17
C GLU A 111 -22.38 -14.72 -3.15
N LEU A 112 -21.29 -15.02 -2.45
CA LEU A 112 -20.72 -16.35 -2.29
C LEU A 112 -21.70 -17.29 -1.60
N ALA A 113 -22.35 -16.85 -0.51
CA ALA A 113 -23.33 -17.65 0.21
C ALA A 113 -24.52 -18.02 -0.69
N LEU A 114 -25.07 -17.02 -1.40
CA LEU A 114 -26.20 -17.23 -2.33
C LEU A 114 -25.84 -18.19 -3.48
N LEU A 115 -24.64 -18.04 -4.04
CA LEU A 115 -24.20 -18.87 -5.16
C LEU A 115 -23.92 -20.31 -4.73
N ARG A 116 -23.41 -20.53 -3.52
CA ARG A 116 -23.23 -21.87 -2.94
C ARG A 116 -24.56 -22.59 -2.75
N GLU A 117 -25.58 -21.87 -2.27
CA GLU A 117 -26.93 -22.42 -2.14
C GLU A 117 -27.48 -22.85 -3.51
N LYS A 118 -27.42 -21.98 -4.53
CA LYS A 118 -27.86 -22.30 -5.90
C LYS A 118 -27.12 -23.49 -6.50
N HIS A 119 -25.80 -23.54 -6.31
CA HIS A 119 -25.00 -24.67 -6.79
C HIS A 119 -25.41 -25.97 -6.15
N THR A 120 -25.66 -25.99 -4.83
CA THR A 120 -26.16 -27.16 -4.12
C THR A 120 -27.50 -27.58 -4.65
N GLU A 121 -28.43 -26.65 -4.89
CA GLU A 121 -29.76 -26.97 -5.51
C GLU A 121 -29.62 -27.60 -6.92
N THR A 122 -28.67 -27.05 -7.73
CA THR A 122 -28.39 -27.57 -9.08
C THR A 122 -27.86 -29.01 -9.00
N GLU A 123 -26.92 -29.30 -8.14
CA GLU A 123 -26.35 -30.62 -7.92
C GLU A 123 -27.45 -31.61 -7.41
N ASP A 124 -28.32 -31.20 -6.49
CA ASP A 124 -29.42 -32.01 -6.00
C ASP A 124 -30.49 -32.30 -7.09
N ARG A 125 -30.67 -31.36 -8.02
CA ARG A 125 -31.54 -31.59 -9.19
C ARG A 125 -30.93 -32.60 -10.15
N ILE A 126 -29.64 -32.48 -10.46
CA ILE A 126 -28.92 -33.46 -11.29
C ILE A 126 -29.03 -34.83 -10.69
N LYS A 127 -28.78 -34.99 -9.39
CA LYS A 127 -28.86 -36.26 -8.68
C LYS A 127 -30.26 -36.88 -8.82
N ARG A 128 -31.33 -36.13 -8.59
CA ARG A 128 -32.70 -36.59 -8.74
C ARG A 128 -33.04 -37.02 -10.16
N LEU A 129 -32.56 -36.31 -11.18
CA LEU A 129 -32.75 -36.67 -12.58
C LEU A 129 -31.99 -37.95 -12.93
N VAL A 130 -30.77 -38.11 -12.46
CA VAL A 130 -29.99 -39.36 -12.64
C VAL A 130 -30.70 -40.55 -12.00
N GLU A 131 -31.24 -40.41 -10.78
CA GLU A 131 -32.03 -41.45 -10.13
C GLU A 131 -33.28 -41.81 -10.95
N SER A 132 -33.96 -40.84 -11.60
CA SER A 132 -35.13 -41.07 -12.43
C SER A 132 -34.83 -41.80 -13.74
N LEU A 133 -33.58 -41.73 -14.25
CA LEU A 133 -33.18 -42.47 -15.46
C LEU A 133 -33.32 -43.99 -15.32
N SER A 134 -33.20 -44.54 -14.12
CA SER A 134 -33.28 -45.97 -13.86
C SER A 134 -34.68 -46.55 -14.14
N VAL A 135 -35.72 -45.71 -14.16
CA VAL A 135 -37.14 -46.13 -14.37
C VAL A 135 -37.76 -45.48 -15.63
N ALA A 136 -36.99 -44.72 -16.40
CA ALA A 136 -37.48 -44.01 -17.59
C ALA A 136 -37.58 -44.90 -18.81
N SER A 137 -38.58 -44.64 -19.69
CA SER A 137 -38.65 -45.24 -21.03
C SER A 137 -37.62 -44.60 -21.95
N ASP A 138 -37.22 -45.29 -23.04
CA ASP A 138 -36.19 -44.77 -23.99
C ASP A 138 -36.46 -43.36 -24.48
N THR A 139 -37.70 -43.00 -24.76
CA THR A 139 -38.09 -41.65 -25.20
C THR A 139 -37.95 -40.62 -24.08
N SER A 140 -38.36 -40.98 -22.86
CA SER A 140 -38.24 -40.09 -21.68
C SER A 140 -36.79 -39.93 -21.24
N ALA A 141 -35.97 -40.96 -21.35
CA ALA A 141 -34.56 -40.96 -20.99
C ALA A 141 -33.79 -39.94 -21.80
N LYS A 142 -34.10 -39.76 -23.10
CA LYS A 142 -33.43 -38.72 -23.95
C LYS A 142 -33.68 -37.31 -23.42
N TYR A 143 -34.91 -36.95 -23.07
CA TYR A 143 -35.25 -35.64 -22.50
C TYR A 143 -34.58 -35.40 -21.15
N VAL A 144 -34.53 -36.45 -20.31
CA VAL A 144 -33.85 -36.36 -19.00
C VAL A 144 -32.35 -36.14 -19.18
N MET A 145 -31.69 -36.81 -20.13
CA MET A 145 -30.29 -36.61 -20.45
C MET A 145 -30.01 -35.18 -20.92
N GLU A 146 -30.85 -34.64 -21.83
CA GLU A 146 -30.69 -33.24 -22.28
C GLU A 146 -30.81 -32.23 -21.13
N GLN A 147 -31.68 -32.49 -20.14
CA GLN A 147 -31.77 -31.67 -18.93
C GLN A 147 -30.60 -31.83 -18.01
N ILE A 148 -30.03 -33.02 -17.86
CA ILE A 148 -28.84 -33.27 -17.07
C ILE A 148 -27.63 -32.51 -17.68
N ASP A 149 -27.49 -32.61 -19.01
CA ASP A 149 -26.39 -31.90 -19.71
C ASP A 149 -26.50 -30.38 -19.52
N ALA A 150 -27.69 -29.79 -19.60
CA ALA A 150 -27.91 -28.38 -19.37
C ALA A 150 -27.60 -27.97 -17.92
N LEU A 151 -27.98 -28.77 -16.94
CA LEU A 151 -27.68 -28.53 -15.52
C LEU A 151 -26.20 -28.72 -15.21
N HIS A 152 -25.49 -29.62 -15.88
CA HIS A 152 -24.06 -29.75 -15.73
C HIS A 152 -23.32 -28.49 -16.24
N GLN A 153 -23.71 -27.92 -17.39
CA GLN A 153 -23.17 -26.65 -17.89
C GLN A 153 -23.44 -25.50 -16.90
N GLU A 154 -24.63 -25.47 -16.30
CA GLU A 154 -24.97 -24.50 -15.25
C GLU A 154 -24.08 -24.69 -14.02
N SER A 155 -23.92 -25.94 -13.54
CA SER A 155 -23.03 -26.26 -12.41
C SER A 155 -21.57 -25.85 -12.66
N GLU A 156 -21.02 -26.12 -13.85
CA GLU A 156 -19.66 -25.72 -14.24
C GLU A 156 -19.49 -24.18 -14.21
N THR A 157 -20.48 -23.43 -14.74
CA THR A 157 -20.46 -21.97 -14.70
C THR A 157 -20.53 -21.42 -13.27
N GLN A 158 -21.36 -22.04 -12.43
CA GLN A 158 -21.47 -21.70 -11.01
C GLN A 158 -20.15 -21.99 -10.27
N GLN A 159 -19.50 -23.13 -10.54
CA GLN A 159 -18.20 -23.47 -9.94
C GLN A 159 -17.10 -22.47 -10.32
N LEU A 160 -17.03 -22.07 -11.58
CA LEU A 160 -16.05 -21.03 -12.01
C LEU A 160 -16.29 -19.72 -11.27
N ARG A 161 -17.55 -19.30 -11.17
CA ARG A 161 -17.89 -18.05 -10.45
C ARG A 161 -17.64 -18.16 -8.94
N LEU A 162 -17.87 -19.33 -8.33
CA LEU A 162 -17.52 -19.58 -6.93
C LEU A 162 -16.01 -19.41 -6.70
N ALA A 163 -15.18 -19.99 -7.55
CA ALA A 163 -13.72 -19.86 -7.45
C ALA A 163 -13.25 -18.40 -7.57
N GLU A 164 -13.85 -17.63 -8.48
CA GLU A 164 -13.55 -16.19 -8.61
C GLU A 164 -13.94 -15.42 -7.33
N LEU A 165 -15.13 -15.65 -6.80
CA LEU A 165 -15.60 -14.97 -5.58
C LEU A 165 -14.79 -15.39 -4.35
N GLU A 166 -14.36 -16.63 -4.23
CA GLU A 166 -13.48 -17.10 -3.17
C GLU A 166 -12.13 -16.39 -3.22
N ALA A 167 -11.56 -16.21 -4.41
CA ALA A 167 -10.32 -15.46 -4.59
C ALA A 167 -10.48 -13.98 -4.20
N LEU A 168 -11.59 -13.34 -4.59
CA LEU A 168 -11.89 -11.93 -4.24
C LEU A 168 -12.13 -11.77 -2.73
N THR A 169 -12.82 -12.71 -2.10
CA THR A 169 -13.06 -12.71 -0.65
C THR A 169 -11.75 -12.85 0.12
N GLU A 170 -10.86 -13.74 -0.32
CA GLU A 170 -9.56 -13.92 0.31
C GLU A 170 -8.67 -12.69 0.13
N GLN A 171 -8.66 -12.08 -1.05
CA GLN A 171 -7.96 -10.82 -1.29
C GLN A 171 -8.49 -9.70 -0.38
N SER A 172 -9.82 -9.57 -0.26
CA SER A 172 -10.44 -8.58 0.63
C SER A 172 -10.11 -8.84 2.11
N ARG A 173 -10.03 -10.12 2.52
CA ARG A 173 -9.61 -10.50 3.87
C ARG A 173 -8.16 -10.09 4.16
N MET A 174 -7.26 -10.34 3.20
CA MET A 174 -5.86 -9.92 3.33
C MET A 174 -5.73 -8.41 3.45
N LEU A 175 -6.42 -7.64 2.61
CA LEU A 175 -6.45 -6.18 2.69
C LEU A 175 -6.97 -5.68 4.04
N HIS A 176 -7.97 -6.33 4.61
CA HIS A 176 -8.51 -5.97 5.92
C HIS A 176 -7.50 -6.22 7.05
N GLN A 177 -6.78 -7.34 7.00
CA GLN A 177 -5.74 -7.66 7.98
C GLN A 177 -4.54 -6.70 7.86
N GLU A 178 -4.11 -6.40 6.65
CA GLU A 178 -3.04 -5.45 6.39
C GLU A 178 -3.41 -4.04 6.88
N PHE A 179 -4.62 -3.60 6.60
CA PHE A 179 -5.13 -2.32 7.12
C PHE A 179 -5.13 -2.25 8.65
N ALA A 180 -5.59 -3.31 9.33
CA ALA A 180 -5.59 -3.38 10.79
C ALA A 180 -4.15 -3.34 11.36
N PHE A 181 -3.22 -4.06 10.75
CA PHE A 181 -1.81 -4.01 11.10
C PHE A 181 -1.21 -2.60 10.96
N HIS A 182 -1.47 -1.94 9.86
CA HIS A 182 -0.98 -0.58 9.64
C HIS A 182 -1.60 0.42 10.62
N GLN A 183 -2.88 0.28 10.95
CA GLN A 183 -3.53 1.10 11.97
C GLN A 183 -2.82 0.96 13.33
N GLU A 184 -2.56 -0.26 13.78
CA GLU A 184 -1.85 -0.56 15.02
C GLU A 184 -0.43 0.03 15.00
N MET A 185 0.27 -0.05 13.88
CA MET A 185 1.60 0.53 13.70
C MET A 185 1.60 2.05 13.82
N ILE A 186 0.58 2.75 13.28
CA ILE A 186 0.47 4.20 13.49
C ILE A 186 0.18 4.51 14.96
N GLU A 187 -0.77 3.81 15.57
CA GLU A 187 -1.16 4.05 16.98
C GLU A 187 0.02 3.86 17.94
N SER A 188 0.92 2.92 17.65
CA SER A 188 2.11 2.65 18.46
C SER A 188 3.32 3.51 18.09
N PHE A 189 3.28 4.27 16.98
CA PHE A 189 4.44 4.97 16.44
C PHE A 189 5.06 5.96 17.44
N ALA A 190 4.24 6.76 18.13
CA ALA A 190 4.73 7.78 19.05
C ALA A 190 5.57 7.17 20.19
N SER A 191 5.16 6.02 20.72
CA SER A 191 5.90 5.33 21.77
C SER A 191 7.16 4.63 21.25
N ALA A 192 7.11 4.10 20.04
CA ALA A 192 8.22 3.37 19.45
C ALA A 192 9.34 4.29 18.93
N VAL A 193 8.99 5.46 18.36
CA VAL A 193 9.97 6.32 17.68
C VAL A 193 10.95 7.00 18.64
N ASP A 194 10.56 7.25 19.87
CA ASP A 194 11.39 8.00 20.83
C ASP A 194 12.61 7.20 21.29
N SER A 195 12.46 5.90 21.49
CA SER A 195 13.55 5.00 21.89
C SER A 195 14.27 4.32 20.72
N ALA A 196 13.76 4.49 19.51
CA ALA A 196 14.25 3.78 18.33
C ALA A 196 15.58 4.32 17.80
N THR A 197 16.46 3.41 17.41
CA THR A 197 17.66 3.72 16.61
C THR A 197 17.29 4.25 15.22
N LEU A 198 18.25 4.84 14.51
CA LEU A 198 18.05 5.36 13.15
C LEU A 198 17.50 4.29 12.18
N GLU A 199 17.99 3.06 12.28
CA GLU A 199 17.53 1.96 11.42
C GLU A 199 16.12 1.50 11.76
N GLU A 200 15.78 1.47 13.04
CA GLU A 200 14.41 1.18 13.50
C GLU A 200 13.44 2.28 13.07
N LYS A 201 13.80 3.56 13.20
CA LYS A 201 13.02 4.68 12.69
C LYS A 201 12.74 4.56 11.19
N ARG A 202 13.74 4.17 10.40
CA ARG A 202 13.54 3.91 8.97
C ARG A 202 12.57 2.76 8.71
N ARG A 203 12.70 1.69 9.48
CA ARG A 203 11.82 0.52 9.34
C ARG A 203 10.40 0.90 9.68
N LEU A 204 10.17 1.59 10.79
CA LEU A 204 8.88 2.12 11.19
C LEU A 204 8.26 3.04 10.12
N LEU A 205 9.05 3.99 9.60
CA LEU A 205 8.58 4.89 8.54
C LEU A 205 8.19 4.13 7.26
N ARG A 206 8.98 3.14 6.84
CA ARG A 206 8.68 2.34 5.65
C ARG A 206 7.46 1.45 5.80
N THR A 207 7.10 1.07 7.00
CA THR A 207 5.88 0.32 7.28
C THR A 207 4.64 1.20 7.20
N ILE A 208 4.75 2.48 7.60
CA ILE A 208 3.61 3.41 7.70
C ILE A 208 3.48 4.28 6.46
N VAL A 209 4.60 4.74 5.88
CA VAL A 209 4.64 5.70 4.79
C VAL A 209 4.89 5.00 3.46
N LYS A 210 3.96 5.13 2.53
CA LYS A 210 4.13 4.65 1.15
C LYS A 210 5.10 5.53 0.36
N LYS A 211 4.88 6.82 0.38
CA LYS A 211 5.72 7.82 -0.29
C LYS A 211 5.57 9.19 0.35
N VAL A 212 6.57 10.02 0.14
CA VAL A 212 6.54 11.45 0.42
C VAL A 212 6.81 12.16 -0.90
N VAL A 213 6.02 13.18 -1.23
CA VAL A 213 6.20 13.98 -2.46
C VAL A 213 6.61 15.40 -2.07
N TRP A 214 7.74 15.86 -2.62
CA TRP A 214 8.24 17.22 -2.45
C TRP A 214 7.91 18.09 -3.66
N ASP A 215 7.22 19.20 -3.47
CA ASP A 215 6.83 20.13 -4.54
C ASP A 215 7.77 21.34 -4.70
N GLY A 216 8.84 21.40 -3.92
CA GLY A 216 9.79 22.53 -3.89
C GLY A 216 9.56 23.50 -2.73
N LYS A 217 8.44 23.36 -2.01
CA LYS A 217 8.07 24.17 -0.84
C LYS A 217 7.45 23.31 0.27
N ASN A 218 6.60 22.37 -0.09
CA ASN A 218 5.85 21.52 0.82
C ASN A 218 6.18 20.06 0.59
N ALA A 219 6.03 19.24 1.63
CA ALA A 219 6.07 17.80 1.55
C ALA A 219 4.70 17.21 1.83
N TYR A 220 4.25 16.30 0.97
CA TYR A 220 2.98 15.59 1.09
C TYR A 220 3.27 14.13 1.47
N VAL A 221 2.78 13.71 2.61
CA VAL A 221 2.99 12.36 3.14
C VAL A 221 1.80 11.49 2.79
N TYR A 222 2.05 10.39 2.10
CA TYR A 222 1.04 9.38 1.77
C TYR A 222 1.28 8.15 2.64
N LEU A 223 0.27 7.79 3.40
CA LEU A 223 0.27 6.58 4.22
C LEU A 223 -0.42 5.46 3.43
N PHE A 224 -0.09 4.23 3.74
CA PHE A 224 -0.66 3.00 3.18
C PHE A 224 -1.49 3.18 1.91
N ALA A 225 -1.04 2.79 0.80
CA ALA A 225 -1.88 2.47 -0.33
C ALA A 225 -1.09 1.52 -1.20
N GLU A 226 -1.52 0.29 -1.33
CA GLU A 226 -1.13 -0.52 -2.46
C GLU A 226 -1.83 -0.03 -3.73
N ASP A 227 -1.32 -0.42 -4.88
CA ASP A 227 -1.73 0.03 -6.19
C ASP A 227 -3.22 -0.24 -6.45
N GLY A 228 -4.04 0.77 -6.31
CA GLY A 228 -5.46 0.72 -6.57
C GLY A 228 -6.26 1.69 -5.72
N GLU A 229 -6.36 2.94 -6.18
CA GLU A 229 -7.43 3.91 -5.88
C GLU A 229 -7.65 4.43 -4.44
N LEU A 230 -6.94 3.95 -3.44
CA LEU A 230 -7.05 4.52 -2.09
C LEU A 230 -5.98 5.59 -1.86
N ASN A 231 -6.08 6.70 -2.58
CA ASN A 231 -5.34 7.91 -2.28
C ASN A 231 -5.94 8.55 -1.01
N LEU A 232 -5.45 8.15 0.15
CA LEU A 232 -5.65 8.97 1.33
C LEU A 232 -5.12 10.38 1.03
N PRO A 233 -5.85 11.43 1.40
CA PRO A 233 -5.34 12.78 1.26
C PRO A 233 -3.98 12.87 1.96
N PRO A 234 -3.03 13.65 1.43
CA PRO A 234 -1.72 13.79 2.04
C PRO A 234 -1.88 14.28 3.48
N ILE A 235 -1.25 13.56 4.41
CA ILE A 235 -1.23 13.97 5.81
C ILE A 235 -0.21 15.08 5.94
N GLY A 236 -0.69 16.28 6.19
CA GLY A 236 0.14 17.44 6.47
C GLY A 236 0.81 18.08 5.25
N GLN A 237 0.49 19.32 5.05
CA GLN A 237 1.24 20.23 4.19
C GLN A 237 2.41 20.80 5.02
N LEU A 238 3.57 20.16 4.94
CA LEU A 238 4.75 20.59 5.68
C LEU A 238 5.47 21.70 4.91
N MET A 239 5.32 22.93 5.36
CA MET A 239 6.17 24.01 4.89
C MET A 239 7.61 23.81 5.42
N CYS A 240 8.54 23.46 4.54
CA CYS A 240 9.96 23.57 4.86
C CYS A 240 10.42 25.00 4.55
N PRO A 241 11.01 25.73 5.48
CA PRO A 241 11.66 26.97 5.14
C PRO A 241 12.70 26.64 4.05
N SER A 242 12.59 27.31 2.92
CA SER A 242 13.63 27.30 1.90
C SER A 242 14.92 27.71 2.60
N GLY A 243 15.87 26.79 2.69
CA GLY A 243 17.21 27.18 3.10
C GLY A 243 17.65 28.29 2.16
N GLU A 244 17.93 29.46 2.70
CA GLU A 244 18.60 30.49 1.96
C GLU A 244 19.88 29.87 1.42
N ASP A 245 19.99 29.89 0.10
CA ASP A 245 21.23 29.60 -0.61
C ASP A 245 22.26 30.63 -0.14
N SER A 246 22.97 30.32 0.91
CA SER A 246 24.22 31.04 1.23
C SER A 246 25.33 30.44 0.39
N GLU A 247 25.76 31.22 -0.57
CA GLU A 247 26.91 31.09 -1.44
C GLU A 247 28.15 30.44 -0.79
#